data_704beb8342ed6b45544ea5ed0b350047
#
_entry.id   704beb8342ed6b45544ea5ed0b350047
#
_cell.length_a   1.000
_cell.length_b   1.000
_cell.length_c   1.000
_cell.angle_alpha   90.00
_cell.angle_beta   90.00
_cell.angle_gamma   90.00
#
_symmetry.space_group_name_H-M   'P 1'
#
loop_
_entity.id
_entity.type
_entity.pdbx_description
1 polymer ?
#
loop_
_entity_poly.entity_id
_entity_poly.type
_entity_poly.pdbx_seq_one_letter_code
_entity_poly.pdbx_strand_id
1 'polypeptide(L)'
;MTYVWLGRSDKEQVFADTLSRARVTNEEVAYIGDDLNDIPLMLQSGLGIAVADASLETREHAHYVTNLAGGSGAVREVIELILKAQGRWDHLVKGYLDVRD
;
A
#
# COMPACT_ATOMS: atom_id res chain seq x y z
N MET A 1 -1.01 -8.10 7.58
CA MET A 1 -0.91 -7.47 6.24
C MET A 1 0.39 -7.88 5.59
N THR A 2 0.32 -8.50 4.45
CA THR A 2 1.45 -9.19 3.84
C THR A 2 1.92 -8.54 2.54
N TYR A 3 1.01 -7.91 1.78
CA TYR A 3 1.30 -7.40 0.45
C TYR A 3 0.86 -5.97 0.26
N VAL A 4 1.63 -5.22 -0.54
CA VAL A 4 1.29 -3.88 -0.98
C VAL A 4 1.02 -3.92 -2.48
N TRP A 5 -0.12 -3.37 -2.89
CA TRP A 5 -0.53 -3.32 -4.29
C TRP A 5 -0.63 -1.88 -4.77
N LEU A 6 -0.01 -1.61 -5.91
CA LEU A 6 -0.11 -0.31 -6.57
C LEU A 6 -1.21 -0.35 -7.62
N GLY A 7 -2.07 0.67 -7.64
CA GLY A 7 -3.16 0.77 -8.59
C GLY A 7 -2.68 0.81 -10.04
N ARG A 8 -3.40 0.08 -10.92
CA ARG A 8 -3.12 -0.01 -12.35
C ARG A 8 -4.42 0.09 -13.13
N SER A 9 -4.33 0.36 -14.42
CA SER A 9 -5.52 0.62 -15.24
C SER A 9 -6.39 -0.64 -15.50
N ASP A 10 -5.81 -1.83 -15.50
CA ASP A 10 -6.50 -3.11 -15.75
C ASP A 10 -6.70 -3.93 -14.48
N LYS A 11 -6.95 -3.29 -13.40
CA LYS A 11 -6.60 -3.73 -12.07
C LYS A 11 -7.46 -4.82 -11.44
N GLU A 12 -8.75 -4.89 -11.75
CA GLU A 12 -9.61 -5.83 -11.02
C GLU A 12 -9.23 -7.28 -11.31
N GLN A 13 -9.02 -7.62 -12.58
CA GLN A 13 -8.64 -8.97 -12.96
C GLN A 13 -7.22 -9.30 -12.50
N VAL A 14 -6.28 -8.38 -12.71
CA VAL A 14 -4.90 -8.57 -12.29
C VAL A 14 -4.80 -8.69 -10.78
N PHE A 15 -5.58 -7.89 -10.06
CA PHE A 15 -5.63 -7.94 -8.60
C PHE A 15 -6.09 -9.30 -8.11
N ALA A 16 -7.22 -9.79 -8.62
CA ALA A 16 -7.75 -11.10 -8.22
C ALA A 16 -6.78 -12.23 -8.55
N ASP A 17 -6.19 -12.22 -9.73
CA ASP A 17 -5.22 -13.23 -10.14
C ASP A 17 -3.98 -13.23 -9.25
N THR A 18 -3.49 -12.05 -8.90
CA THR A 18 -2.31 -11.90 -8.05
C THR A 18 -2.58 -12.44 -6.65
N LEU A 19 -3.73 -12.12 -6.07
CA LEU A 19 -4.11 -12.63 -4.74
C LEU A 19 -4.19 -14.15 -4.75
N SER A 20 -4.79 -14.71 -5.79
CA SER A 20 -4.91 -16.16 -5.93
C SER A 20 -3.54 -16.84 -6.00
N ARG A 21 -2.62 -16.29 -6.81
CA ARG A 21 -1.26 -16.84 -6.96
C ARG A 21 -0.44 -16.70 -5.68
N ALA A 22 -0.58 -15.59 -4.99
CA ALA A 22 0.13 -15.34 -3.75
C ALA A 22 -0.48 -16.08 -2.55
N ARG A 23 -1.68 -16.65 -2.72
CA ARG A 23 -2.42 -17.34 -1.65
C ARG A 23 -2.68 -16.44 -0.45
N VAL A 24 -3.08 -15.20 -0.73
CA VAL A 24 -3.43 -14.23 0.30
C VAL A 24 -4.89 -13.81 0.14
N THR A 25 -5.48 -13.35 1.24
CA THR A 25 -6.84 -12.80 1.23
C THR A 25 -6.78 -11.29 1.03
N ASN A 26 -7.93 -10.69 0.69
CA ASN A 26 -8.03 -9.24 0.54
C ASN A 26 -7.60 -8.50 1.82
N GLU A 27 -7.90 -9.06 2.98
CA GLU A 27 -7.58 -8.43 4.26
C GLU A 27 -6.08 -8.37 4.54
N GLU A 28 -5.29 -9.18 3.83
CA GLU A 28 -3.83 -9.19 3.99
C GLU A 28 -3.12 -8.20 3.08
N VAL A 29 -3.88 -7.38 2.33
CA VAL A 29 -3.34 -6.49 1.30
C VAL A 29 -3.49 -5.04 1.71
N ALA A 30 -2.45 -4.24 1.49
CA ALA A 30 -2.53 -2.79 1.46
C ALA A 30 -2.56 -2.35 0.01
N TYR A 31 -3.60 -1.64 -0.38
CA TYR A 31 -3.79 -1.18 -1.77
C TYR A 31 -3.55 0.33 -1.84
N ILE A 32 -2.65 0.74 -2.71
CA ILE A 32 -2.32 2.16 -2.90
C ILE A 32 -2.93 2.62 -4.22
N GLY A 33 -3.81 3.61 -4.16
CA GLY A 33 -4.51 4.14 -5.32
C GLY A 33 -4.39 5.65 -5.47
N ASP A 34 -4.62 6.14 -6.68
CA ASP A 34 -4.55 7.57 -7.00
C ASP A 34 -5.78 8.09 -7.74
N ASP A 35 -6.66 7.22 -8.21
CA ASP A 35 -7.78 7.62 -9.06
C ASP A 35 -9.07 6.91 -8.65
N LEU A 36 -10.18 7.37 -9.22
CA LEU A 36 -11.53 6.87 -8.92
C LEU A 36 -11.67 5.37 -9.11
N ASN A 37 -11.06 4.83 -10.17
CA ASN A 37 -11.18 3.40 -10.46
C ASN A 37 -10.37 2.52 -9.48
N ASP A 38 -9.60 3.10 -8.59
CA ASP A 38 -8.94 2.39 -7.51
C ASP A 38 -9.84 2.17 -6.30
N ILE A 39 -10.91 2.96 -6.17
CA ILE A 39 -11.76 2.94 -4.96
C ILE A 39 -12.33 1.55 -4.67
N PRO A 40 -12.91 0.81 -5.65
CA PRO A 40 -13.46 -0.51 -5.35
C PRO A 40 -12.42 -1.46 -4.75
N LEU A 41 -11.20 -1.45 -5.25
CA LEU A 41 -10.14 -2.32 -4.75
C LEU A 41 -9.59 -1.86 -3.41
N MET A 42 -9.53 -0.54 -3.19
CA MET A 42 -9.17 0.03 -1.89
C MET A 42 -10.14 -0.41 -0.81
N LEU A 43 -11.45 -0.41 -1.13
CA LEU A 43 -12.48 -0.81 -0.17
C LEU A 43 -12.46 -2.31 0.12
N GLN A 44 -12.02 -3.13 -0.83
CA GLN A 44 -11.91 -4.58 -0.65
C GLN A 44 -10.65 -4.98 0.10
N SER A 45 -9.65 -4.12 0.15
CA SER A 45 -8.36 -4.43 0.77
C SER A 45 -8.39 -4.21 2.28
N GLY A 46 -7.48 -4.85 3.00
CA GLY A 46 -7.36 -4.68 4.43
C GLY A 46 -6.98 -3.25 4.81
N LEU A 47 -6.18 -2.59 3.96
CA LEU A 47 -5.83 -1.19 4.14
C LEU A 47 -5.83 -0.50 2.78
N GLY A 48 -6.81 0.34 2.54
CA GLY A 48 -6.89 1.18 1.34
C GLY A 48 -6.18 2.51 1.58
N ILE A 49 -5.23 2.84 0.73
CA ILE A 49 -4.37 4.00 0.88
C ILE A 49 -4.48 4.87 -0.36
N ALA A 50 -4.68 6.18 -0.17
CA ALA A 50 -4.62 7.15 -1.25
C ALA A 50 -3.33 7.95 -1.12
N VAL A 51 -2.69 8.25 -2.26
CA VAL A 51 -1.54 9.15 -2.27
C VAL A 51 -2.00 10.60 -2.08
N ALA A 52 -1.10 11.46 -1.61
CA ALA A 52 -1.44 12.84 -1.26
C ALA A 52 -2.05 13.63 -2.42
N ASP A 53 -1.63 13.33 -3.65
CA ASP A 53 -2.11 13.99 -4.86
C ASP A 53 -3.21 13.20 -5.60
N ALA A 54 -3.82 12.23 -4.96
CA ALA A 54 -4.95 11.49 -5.52
C ALA A 54 -6.19 12.41 -5.66
N SER A 55 -7.17 11.97 -6.46
CA SER A 55 -8.43 12.71 -6.56
C SER A 55 -9.10 12.82 -5.20
N LEU A 56 -9.88 13.86 -5.00
CA LEU A 56 -10.54 14.12 -3.72
C LEU A 56 -11.38 12.92 -3.27
N GLU A 57 -12.17 12.35 -4.18
CA GLU A 57 -13.03 11.21 -3.88
C GLU A 57 -12.21 10.00 -3.47
N THR A 58 -11.07 9.77 -4.11
CA THR A 58 -10.19 8.66 -3.75
C THR A 58 -9.67 8.83 -2.34
N ARG A 59 -9.24 10.04 -1.98
CA ARG A 59 -8.75 10.34 -0.63
C ARG A 59 -9.84 10.17 0.43
N GLU A 60 -11.06 10.57 0.10
CA GLU A 60 -12.19 10.46 1.03
C GLU A 60 -12.56 9.02 1.36
N HIS A 61 -12.32 8.08 0.45
CA HIS A 61 -12.64 6.67 0.65
C HIS A 61 -11.47 5.85 1.19
N ALA A 62 -10.30 6.45 1.35
CA ALA A 62 -9.12 5.73 1.84
C ALA A 62 -9.13 5.63 3.36
N HIS A 63 -8.54 4.54 3.87
CA HIS A 63 -8.28 4.40 5.30
C HIS A 63 -7.12 5.31 5.74
N TYR A 64 -6.18 5.55 4.84
CA TYR A 64 -5.01 6.38 5.10
C TYR A 64 -4.65 7.16 3.84
N VAL A 65 -4.29 8.43 4.01
CA VAL A 65 -3.79 9.27 2.92
C VAL A 65 -2.32 9.59 3.21
N THR A 66 -1.44 9.35 2.25
CA THR A 66 -0.02 9.61 2.46
C THR A 66 0.27 11.10 2.59
N ASN A 67 1.38 11.44 3.25
CA ASN A 67 1.87 12.82 3.30
C ASN A 67 2.58 13.21 2.01
N LEU A 68 3.17 12.22 1.32
CA LEU A 68 3.93 12.42 0.08
C LEU A 68 3.09 12.04 -1.13
N ALA A 69 3.33 12.75 -2.24
CA ALA A 69 2.66 12.47 -3.51
C ALA A 69 3.14 11.13 -4.10
N GLY A 70 2.34 10.57 -5.02
CA GLY A 70 2.60 9.27 -5.62
C GLY A 70 3.98 9.12 -6.24
N GLY A 71 4.49 10.15 -6.91
CA GLY A 71 5.82 10.14 -7.52
C GLY A 71 6.95 10.60 -6.61
N SER A 72 6.68 10.90 -5.33
CA SER A 72 7.62 11.57 -4.45
C SER A 72 7.88 10.81 -3.14
N GLY A 73 7.78 9.47 -3.16
CA GLY A 73 8.10 8.65 -2.01
C GLY A 73 6.92 8.10 -1.24
N ALA A 74 5.71 8.20 -1.78
CA ALA A 74 4.51 7.67 -1.11
C ALA A 74 4.62 6.18 -0.82
N VAL A 75 5.17 5.39 -1.74
CA VAL A 75 5.32 3.95 -1.55
C VAL A 75 6.24 3.65 -0.36
N ARG A 76 7.35 4.35 -0.26
CA ARG A 76 8.27 4.20 0.86
C ARG A 76 7.59 4.58 2.17
N GLU A 77 6.82 5.66 2.17
CA GLU A 77 6.06 6.09 3.35
C GLU A 77 5.14 4.98 3.84
N VAL A 78 4.42 4.34 2.91
CA VAL A 78 3.49 3.25 3.24
C VAL A 78 4.23 2.03 3.78
N ILE A 79 5.33 1.64 3.13
CA ILE A 79 6.12 0.51 3.58
C ILE A 79 6.65 0.75 4.99
N GLU A 80 7.17 1.94 5.26
CA GLU A 80 7.66 2.32 6.57
C GLU A 80 6.54 2.28 7.61
N LEU A 81 5.36 2.81 7.27
CA LEU A 81 4.20 2.79 8.15
C LEU A 81 3.82 1.36 8.53
N ILE A 82 3.75 0.48 7.55
CA ILE A 82 3.36 -0.92 7.77
C ILE A 82 4.39 -1.64 8.65
N LEU A 83 5.66 -1.49 8.34
CA LEU A 83 6.73 -2.15 9.09
C LEU A 83 6.81 -1.63 10.53
N LYS A 84 6.57 -0.34 10.73
CA LYS A 84 6.50 0.23 12.09
C LYS A 84 5.31 -0.34 12.85
N ALA A 85 4.15 -0.43 12.21
CA ALA A 85 2.95 -1.00 12.83
C ALA A 85 3.13 -2.48 13.20
N GLN A 86 3.96 -3.20 12.45
CA GLN A 86 4.27 -4.60 12.73
C GLN A 86 5.45 -4.78 13.68
N GLY A 87 6.07 -3.68 14.13
CA GLY A 87 7.24 -3.74 15.01
C GLY A 87 8.51 -4.22 14.31
N ARG A 88 8.58 -4.11 12.98
CA ARG A 88 9.68 -4.65 12.17
C ARG A 88 10.65 -3.59 11.66
N TRP A 89 10.30 -2.31 11.77
CA TRP A 89 11.10 -1.24 11.21
C TRP A 89 12.47 -1.13 11.86
N ASP A 90 12.53 -1.15 13.19
CA ASP A 90 13.79 -1.01 13.91
C ASP A 90 14.75 -2.16 13.61
N HIS A 91 14.22 -3.35 13.47
CA HIS A 91 15.01 -4.52 13.12
C HIS A 91 15.62 -4.39 11.72
N LEU A 92 14.86 -3.88 10.77
CA LEU A 92 15.35 -3.62 9.41
C LEU A 92 16.47 -2.59 9.41
N VAL A 93 16.29 -1.48 10.13
CA VAL A 93 17.30 -0.42 10.22
C VAL A 93 18.58 -0.97 10.87
N LYS A 94 18.44 -1.76 11.92
CA LYS A 94 19.58 -2.36 12.58
C LYS A 94 20.38 -3.25 11.63
N GLY A 95 19.70 -4.01 10.76
CA GLY A 95 20.38 -4.82 9.76
C GLY A 95 21.28 -4.00 8.84
N TYR A 96 20.83 -2.83 8.42
CA TYR A 96 21.64 -1.93 7.60
C TYR A 96 22.83 -1.36 8.36
N LEU A 97 22.65 -1.04 9.63
CA LEU A 97 23.74 -0.52 10.45
C LEU A 97 24.81 -1.59 10.70
N ASP A 98 24.41 -2.82 10.95
CA ASP A 98 25.34 -3.92 11.19
C ASP A 98 26.20 -4.22 9.95
N VAL A 99 25.65 -4.07 8.76
CA VAL A 99 26.37 -4.31 7.50
C VAL A 99 27.46 -3.26 7.27
N ARG A 100 27.35 -2.08 7.86
CA ARG A 100 28.33 -1.01 7.71
C ARG A 100 29.62 -1.19 8.52
N ASP A 101 29.54 -2.05 9.48
CA ASP A 101 30.69 -2.36 10.33
C ASP A 101 31.67 -3.30 9.61
#